data_43595c6bae49dd910330c0dcbb89a10b
#
_entry.id   43595c6bae49dd910330c0dcbb89a10b
#
_cell.length_a   1.000
_cell.length_b   1.000
_cell.length_c   1.000
_cell.angle_alpha   90.00
_cell.angle_beta   90.00
_cell.angle_gamma   90.00
#
_symmetry.space_group_name_H-M   'P 1'
#
loop_
_entity.id
_entity.type
_entity.pdbx_description
1 polymer ?
#
loop_
_entity_poly.entity_id
_entity_poly.type
_entity_poly.pdbx_seq_one_letter_code
_entity_poly.pdbx_strand_id
1 'polypeptide(L)'
;MQHNIQFIRKLPIPMDIKAEYPLKAEYAAKRAVRCAEIADVFSGKSDKLILVIGPCSADREDAVLDYVSRLAKVQEKVEDKILIIPRIYTNKPRTTGDGYKGMVHQPDPSAAEDMLAGLIAIRRLHTKAIEETGFFCADEMLYPENYRYLSDLLAYVAVGACSVENQQHRLAASGIDIPVGMKNPTGGDISVMLNSITAAQHSHTFLYRGWECRSKGNPLTHAILRGYVNKHGESLPNYHYEDLEHLCVEYEARKLQNPALIVDANHANSGKKYYEQSRICKDVLHSAAHSPEIKKLVKGFMIESYIEDGSQKTCDIYGKSITDPCLGWEKTERLIYELADLS
;
A
#
# COMPACT_ATOMS: atom_id res chain seq x y z
N MET A 1 -10.47 32.64 -18.29
CA MET A 1 -9.13 32.15 -17.92
C MET A 1 -9.11 31.93 -16.43
N GLN A 2 -8.65 30.78 -15.96
CA GLN A 2 -8.48 30.54 -14.52
C GLN A 2 -7.19 31.23 -14.10
N HIS A 3 -7.32 32.39 -13.44
CA HIS A 3 -6.17 33.25 -13.11
C HIS A 3 -5.20 32.66 -12.07
N ASN A 4 -5.58 31.61 -11.34
CA ASN A 4 -4.78 30.97 -10.28
C ASN A 4 -4.17 29.64 -10.68
N ILE A 5 -4.31 29.20 -11.92
CA ILE A 5 -3.74 27.96 -12.46
C ILE A 5 -2.90 28.31 -13.69
N GLN A 6 -1.63 27.92 -13.66
CA GLN A 6 -0.74 27.98 -14.80
C GLN A 6 -0.59 26.58 -15.41
N PHE A 7 -0.89 26.46 -16.70
CA PHE A 7 -0.62 25.25 -17.47
C PHE A 7 0.83 25.25 -17.92
N ILE A 8 1.66 24.37 -17.35
CA ILE A 8 3.10 24.29 -17.61
C ILE A 8 3.36 23.51 -18.90
N ARG A 9 2.81 22.28 -18.97
CA ARG A 9 2.92 21.40 -20.15
C ARG A 9 1.82 20.35 -20.14
N LYS A 10 1.49 19.79 -21.28
CA LYS A 10 0.64 18.61 -21.41
C LYS A 10 1.47 17.37 -21.11
N LEU A 11 1.01 16.52 -20.18
CA LEU A 11 1.65 15.25 -19.89
C LEU A 11 1.18 14.16 -20.88
N PRO A 12 2.05 13.18 -21.22
CA PRO A 12 1.64 12.00 -21.98
C PRO A 12 0.52 11.26 -21.26
N ILE A 13 -0.36 10.64 -22.02
CA ILE A 13 -1.39 9.78 -21.42
C ILE A 13 -0.78 8.44 -21.00
N PRO A 14 -1.41 7.69 -20.05
CA PRO A 14 -0.88 6.40 -19.61
C PRO A 14 -0.55 5.41 -20.72
N MET A 15 -1.33 5.40 -21.82
CA MET A 15 -1.05 4.52 -22.97
C MET A 15 0.29 4.85 -23.64
N ASP A 16 0.63 6.13 -23.77
CA ASP A 16 1.89 6.56 -24.39
C ASP A 16 3.09 6.09 -23.56
N ILE A 17 3.05 6.33 -22.24
CA ILE A 17 4.11 5.90 -21.31
C ILE A 17 4.22 4.37 -21.25
N LYS A 18 3.10 3.65 -21.27
CA LYS A 18 3.11 2.18 -21.31
C LYS A 18 3.67 1.64 -22.63
N ALA A 19 3.43 2.30 -23.72
CA ALA A 19 3.98 1.91 -25.03
C ALA A 19 5.49 2.20 -25.14
N GLU A 20 5.97 3.29 -24.52
CA GLU A 20 7.38 3.64 -24.48
C GLU A 20 8.19 2.79 -23.49
N TYR A 21 7.56 2.42 -22.34
CA TYR A 21 8.15 1.57 -21.30
C TYR A 21 7.26 0.34 -21.05
N PRO A 22 7.18 -0.62 -21.99
CA PRO A 22 6.26 -1.74 -21.91
C PRO A 22 6.72 -2.78 -20.87
N LEU A 23 5.76 -3.44 -20.23
CA LEU A 23 6.02 -4.69 -19.53
C LEU A 23 6.22 -5.80 -20.57
N LYS A 24 7.32 -6.57 -20.47
CA LYS A 24 7.55 -7.71 -21.36
C LYS A 24 6.45 -8.76 -21.22
N ALA A 25 6.05 -9.37 -22.33
CA ALA A 25 4.91 -10.31 -22.37
C ALA A 25 5.03 -11.48 -21.38
N GLU A 26 6.24 -11.98 -21.14
CA GLU A 26 6.51 -13.06 -20.19
C GLU A 26 6.09 -12.72 -18.74
N TYR A 27 6.17 -11.45 -18.35
CA TYR A 27 5.77 -10.99 -17.01
C TYR A 27 4.26 -10.80 -16.87
N ALA A 28 3.52 -10.57 -17.96
CA ALA A 28 2.06 -10.44 -17.90
C ALA A 28 1.40 -11.74 -17.38
N ALA A 29 1.88 -12.91 -17.82
CA ALA A 29 1.42 -14.20 -17.33
C ALA A 29 1.81 -14.42 -15.85
N LYS A 30 3.04 -14.07 -15.46
CA LYS A 30 3.50 -14.15 -14.06
C LYS A 30 2.69 -13.25 -13.15
N ARG A 31 2.34 -12.02 -13.62
CA ARG A 31 1.45 -11.11 -12.87
C ARG A 31 0.10 -11.75 -12.59
N ALA A 32 -0.53 -12.36 -13.61
CA ALA A 32 -1.83 -12.97 -13.44
C ALA A 32 -1.81 -14.07 -12.37
N VAL A 33 -0.77 -14.93 -12.36
CA VAL A 33 -0.57 -15.96 -11.32
C VAL A 33 -0.41 -15.31 -9.95
N ARG A 34 0.49 -14.32 -9.82
CA ARG A 34 0.77 -13.69 -8.52
C ARG A 34 -0.44 -12.93 -7.98
N CYS A 35 -1.18 -12.23 -8.84
CA CYS A 35 -2.42 -11.56 -8.43
C CYS A 35 -3.50 -12.55 -8.00
N ALA A 36 -3.58 -13.73 -8.62
CA ALA A 36 -4.50 -14.78 -8.20
C ALA A 36 -4.12 -15.37 -6.82
N GLU A 37 -2.83 -15.64 -6.57
CA GLU A 37 -2.36 -16.09 -5.25
C GLU A 37 -2.71 -15.08 -4.13
N ILE A 38 -2.49 -13.80 -4.39
CA ILE A 38 -2.84 -12.74 -3.44
C ILE A 38 -4.36 -12.66 -3.25
N ALA A 39 -5.14 -12.74 -4.33
CA ALA A 39 -6.60 -12.74 -4.26
C ALA A 39 -7.15 -13.94 -3.48
N ASP A 40 -6.50 -15.10 -3.56
CA ASP A 40 -6.88 -16.30 -2.80
C ASP A 40 -6.72 -16.11 -1.29
N VAL A 41 -5.70 -15.37 -0.83
CA VAL A 41 -5.58 -15.00 0.59
C VAL A 41 -6.71 -14.06 1.01
N PHE A 42 -6.98 -13.01 0.24
CA PHE A 42 -8.04 -12.05 0.57
C PHE A 42 -9.45 -12.66 0.51
N SER A 43 -9.67 -13.65 -0.35
CA SER A 43 -10.94 -14.38 -0.42
C SER A 43 -11.05 -15.55 0.56
N GLY A 44 -10.02 -15.81 1.37
CA GLY A 44 -10.01 -16.88 2.38
C GLY A 44 -9.84 -18.28 1.80
N LYS A 45 -9.33 -18.41 0.58
CA LYS A 45 -8.99 -19.72 -0.04
C LYS A 45 -7.58 -20.17 0.31
N SER A 46 -6.73 -19.27 0.80
CA SER A 46 -5.38 -19.53 1.26
C SER A 46 -5.20 -18.91 2.64
N ASP A 47 -4.53 -19.64 3.53
CA ASP A 47 -4.22 -19.22 4.90
C ASP A 47 -2.86 -18.52 5.01
N LYS A 48 -2.16 -18.28 3.89
CA LYS A 48 -0.89 -17.55 3.90
C LYS A 48 -1.07 -16.14 4.42
N LEU A 49 -0.03 -15.64 5.08
CA LEU A 49 0.00 -14.26 5.59
C LEU A 49 0.52 -13.31 4.50
N ILE A 50 -0.12 -12.17 4.32
CA ILE A 50 0.34 -11.09 3.43
C ILE A 50 1.26 -10.14 4.19
N LEU A 51 2.45 -9.85 3.64
CA LEU A 51 3.29 -8.76 4.13
C LEU A 51 3.45 -7.70 3.03
N VAL A 52 2.77 -6.55 3.19
CA VAL A 52 3.00 -5.35 2.39
C VAL A 52 4.14 -4.57 3.05
N ILE A 53 5.37 -4.74 2.59
CA ILE A 53 6.56 -4.30 3.32
C ILE A 53 7.56 -3.55 2.44
N GLY A 54 8.04 -2.40 2.91
CA GLY A 54 9.01 -1.57 2.21
C GLY A 54 9.10 -0.15 2.76
N PRO A 55 9.89 0.73 2.12
CA PRO A 55 10.12 2.09 2.60
C PRO A 55 8.82 2.89 2.71
N CYS A 56 8.80 3.87 3.61
CA CYS A 56 7.68 4.79 3.77
C CYS A 56 7.34 5.50 2.46
N SER A 57 8.36 5.90 1.70
CA SER A 57 8.26 6.36 0.31
C SER A 57 9.51 5.96 -0.47
N ALA A 58 9.32 5.63 -1.75
CA ALA A 58 10.44 5.42 -2.67
C ALA A 58 11.14 6.77 -2.90
N ASP A 59 12.45 6.79 -2.70
CA ASP A 59 13.29 7.98 -2.81
C ASP A 59 14.41 7.83 -3.85
N ARG A 60 15.07 6.67 -3.89
CA ARG A 60 16.19 6.34 -4.78
C ARG A 60 15.98 4.99 -5.44
N GLU A 61 16.10 4.94 -6.76
CA GLU A 61 15.90 3.71 -7.54
C GLU A 61 16.85 2.59 -7.07
N ASP A 62 18.14 2.88 -6.92
CA ASP A 62 19.15 1.89 -6.55
C ASP A 62 18.91 1.27 -5.16
N ALA A 63 18.61 2.08 -4.18
CA ALA A 63 18.37 1.61 -2.81
C ALA A 63 17.03 0.83 -2.69
N VAL A 64 15.99 1.26 -3.41
CA VAL A 64 14.72 0.54 -3.44
C VAL A 64 14.88 -0.84 -4.10
N LEU A 65 15.60 -0.93 -5.22
CA LEU A 65 15.87 -2.20 -5.91
C LEU A 65 16.75 -3.14 -5.08
N ASP A 66 17.78 -2.62 -4.39
CA ASP A 66 18.57 -3.42 -3.43
C ASP A 66 17.66 -4.01 -2.33
N TYR A 67 16.81 -3.17 -1.72
CA TYR A 67 15.87 -3.62 -0.69
C TYR A 67 14.91 -4.70 -1.22
N VAL A 68 14.31 -4.51 -2.39
CA VAL A 68 13.40 -5.48 -3.01
C VAL A 68 14.11 -6.79 -3.35
N SER A 69 15.38 -6.72 -3.81
CA SER A 69 16.20 -7.89 -4.09
C SER A 69 16.52 -8.69 -2.83
N ARG A 70 16.69 -8.04 -1.68
CA ARG A 70 16.83 -8.73 -0.38
C ARG A 70 15.54 -9.42 0.01
N LEU A 71 14.38 -8.77 -0.18
CA LEU A 71 13.07 -9.38 0.08
C LEU A 71 12.83 -10.63 -0.79
N ALA A 72 13.28 -10.63 -2.05
CA ALA A 72 13.13 -11.78 -2.93
C ALA A 72 13.83 -13.03 -2.38
N LYS A 73 15.04 -12.88 -1.85
CA LYS A 73 15.79 -13.98 -1.21
C LYS A 73 15.12 -14.52 0.06
N VAL A 74 14.43 -13.64 0.81
CA VAL A 74 13.66 -14.05 1.99
C VAL A 74 12.37 -14.73 1.57
N GLN A 75 11.69 -14.23 0.52
CA GLN A 75 10.45 -14.84 0.01
C GLN A 75 10.64 -16.32 -0.34
N GLU A 76 11.75 -16.70 -0.97
CA GLU A 76 12.06 -18.08 -1.32
C GLU A 76 12.06 -19.04 -0.11
N LYS A 77 12.35 -18.51 1.09
CA LYS A 77 12.44 -19.29 2.33
C LYS A 77 11.15 -19.36 3.13
N VAL A 78 10.19 -18.48 2.82
CA VAL A 78 8.91 -18.36 3.58
C VAL A 78 7.69 -18.46 2.67
N GLU A 79 7.84 -18.83 1.41
CA GLU A 79 6.78 -18.82 0.40
C GLU A 79 5.61 -19.77 0.70
N ASP A 80 5.84 -20.79 1.51
CA ASP A 80 4.82 -21.72 1.97
C ASP A 80 3.85 -21.09 2.96
N LYS A 81 4.27 -20.05 3.70
CA LYS A 81 3.51 -19.40 4.77
C LYS A 81 3.21 -17.93 4.51
N ILE A 82 4.10 -17.21 3.83
CA ILE A 82 4.04 -15.77 3.66
C ILE A 82 4.10 -15.38 2.18
N LEU A 83 3.23 -14.48 1.76
CA LEU A 83 3.31 -13.77 0.48
C LEU A 83 3.79 -12.33 0.73
N ILE A 84 5.02 -12.03 0.33
CA ILE A 84 5.58 -10.68 0.41
C ILE A 84 5.12 -9.88 -0.81
N ILE A 85 4.61 -8.67 -0.56
CA ILE A 85 4.30 -7.66 -1.57
C ILE A 85 5.18 -6.46 -1.26
N PRO A 86 6.25 -6.21 -2.02
CA PRO A 86 7.11 -5.07 -1.76
C PRO A 86 6.33 -3.75 -1.86
N ARG A 87 6.44 -2.92 -0.86
CA ARG A 87 5.85 -1.59 -0.81
C ARG A 87 6.80 -0.62 -1.52
N ILE A 88 6.45 -0.17 -2.73
CA ILE A 88 7.14 0.88 -3.48
C ILE A 88 6.17 2.05 -3.63
N TYR A 89 5.99 2.82 -2.56
CA TYR A 89 5.10 3.97 -2.59
C TYR A 89 5.78 5.15 -3.27
N THR A 90 5.27 5.50 -4.44
CA THR A 90 5.83 6.53 -5.31
C THR A 90 5.25 7.93 -5.07
N ASN A 91 4.25 8.02 -4.20
CA ASN A 91 3.63 9.26 -3.73
C ASN A 91 3.72 9.38 -2.22
N LYS A 92 3.77 10.61 -1.73
CA LYS A 92 3.69 10.91 -0.30
C LYS A 92 2.68 12.02 -0.06
N PRO A 93 1.53 11.72 0.59
CA PRO A 93 0.57 12.75 0.99
C PRO A 93 1.21 13.75 1.94
N ARG A 94 0.97 15.04 1.72
CA ARG A 94 1.46 16.13 2.58
C ARG A 94 0.30 17.06 2.94
N THR A 95 -0.13 17.00 4.19
CA THR A 95 -1.28 17.79 4.67
C THR A 95 -1.05 19.29 4.53
N THR A 96 0.18 19.75 4.76
CA THR A 96 0.57 21.19 4.65
C THR A 96 1.20 21.53 3.31
N GLY A 97 1.48 20.55 2.46
CA GLY A 97 2.15 20.72 1.17
C GLY A 97 3.68 20.76 1.24
N ASP A 98 4.28 20.75 2.44
CA ASP A 98 5.72 20.83 2.64
C ASP A 98 6.41 19.45 2.65
N GLY A 99 7.68 19.44 2.21
CA GLY A 99 8.54 18.26 2.21
C GLY A 99 8.42 17.39 0.96
N TYR A 100 9.17 16.29 0.92
CA TYR A 100 9.22 15.36 -0.21
C TYR A 100 7.84 14.78 -0.52
N LYS A 101 7.37 14.98 -1.75
CA LYS A 101 6.02 14.58 -2.21
C LYS A 101 5.98 13.20 -2.91
N GLY A 102 7.11 12.51 -2.95
CA GLY A 102 7.27 11.23 -3.62
C GLY A 102 7.91 11.33 -5.00
N MET A 103 8.35 10.21 -5.52
CA MET A 103 9.10 10.10 -6.78
C MET A 103 8.31 10.62 -8.00
N VAL A 104 6.99 10.56 -7.99
CA VAL A 104 6.16 11.15 -9.06
C VAL A 104 6.39 12.64 -9.21
N HIS A 105 6.59 13.36 -8.12
CA HIS A 105 6.85 14.81 -8.14
C HIS A 105 8.33 15.10 -8.27
N GLN A 106 9.16 14.35 -7.54
CA GLN A 106 10.60 14.57 -7.40
C GLN A 106 11.35 13.24 -7.54
N PRO A 107 11.62 12.78 -8.79
CA PRO A 107 12.39 11.56 -9.01
C PRO A 107 13.83 11.65 -8.47
N ASP A 108 14.37 12.84 -8.37
CA ASP A 108 15.55 13.19 -7.59
C ASP A 108 15.11 14.07 -6.41
N PRO A 109 15.17 13.57 -5.16
CA PRO A 109 14.72 14.32 -3.99
C PRO A 109 15.48 15.64 -3.74
N SER A 110 16.65 15.81 -4.34
CA SER A 110 17.47 17.03 -4.24
C SER A 110 17.18 18.07 -5.33
N ALA A 111 16.42 17.68 -6.37
CA ALA A 111 16.09 18.53 -7.50
C ALA A 111 14.72 19.18 -7.37
N ALA A 112 14.39 20.11 -8.28
CA ALA A 112 13.07 20.69 -8.43
C ALA A 112 12.05 19.64 -8.91
N GLU A 113 10.76 19.90 -8.68
CA GLU A 113 9.67 19.03 -9.14
C GLU A 113 9.64 18.91 -10.68
N ASP A 114 9.55 17.68 -11.18
CA ASP A 114 9.32 17.35 -12.59
C ASP A 114 8.38 16.15 -12.72
N MET A 115 7.09 16.43 -12.93
CA MET A 115 6.06 15.40 -13.05
C MET A 115 6.26 14.47 -14.26
N LEU A 116 6.84 14.93 -15.38
CA LEU A 116 7.09 14.07 -16.52
C LEU A 116 8.21 13.08 -16.24
N ALA A 117 9.32 13.58 -15.73
CA ALA A 117 10.44 12.73 -15.30
C ALA A 117 9.97 11.75 -14.19
N GLY A 118 9.13 12.22 -13.27
CA GLY A 118 8.54 11.39 -12.21
C GLY A 118 7.68 10.25 -12.74
N LEU A 119 6.76 10.50 -13.68
CA LEU A 119 5.93 9.46 -14.29
C LEU A 119 6.77 8.37 -14.99
N ILE A 120 7.85 8.77 -15.65
CA ILE A 120 8.80 7.83 -16.28
C ILE A 120 9.57 7.05 -15.20
N ALA A 121 10.07 7.74 -14.17
CA ALA A 121 10.86 7.13 -13.10
C ALA A 121 10.08 6.06 -12.34
N ILE A 122 8.83 6.34 -11.94
CA ILE A 122 8.01 5.36 -11.21
C ILE A 122 7.73 4.12 -12.04
N ARG A 123 7.46 4.30 -13.34
CA ARG A 123 7.22 3.15 -14.22
C ARG A 123 8.48 2.31 -14.40
N ARG A 124 9.64 2.96 -14.62
CA ARG A 124 10.93 2.27 -14.73
C ARG A 124 11.28 1.51 -13.45
N LEU A 125 11.09 2.13 -12.29
CA LEU A 125 11.36 1.51 -11.00
C LEU A 125 10.53 0.22 -10.81
N HIS A 126 9.22 0.29 -11.02
CA HIS A 126 8.35 -0.90 -10.92
C HIS A 126 8.69 -1.97 -11.98
N THR A 127 9.01 -1.58 -13.22
CA THR A 127 9.40 -2.51 -14.27
C THR A 127 10.71 -3.23 -13.90
N LYS A 128 11.73 -2.49 -13.42
CA LYS A 128 12.99 -3.08 -12.96
C LYS A 128 12.79 -4.03 -11.77
N ALA A 129 11.97 -3.65 -10.79
CA ALA A 129 11.66 -4.52 -9.67
C ALA A 129 11.09 -5.87 -10.14
N ILE A 130 10.19 -5.85 -11.14
CA ILE A 130 9.65 -7.07 -11.74
C ILE A 130 10.72 -7.86 -12.48
N GLU A 131 11.53 -7.18 -13.30
CA GLU A 131 12.57 -7.84 -14.12
C GLU A 131 13.69 -8.47 -13.29
N GLU A 132 14.10 -7.81 -12.20
CA GLU A 132 15.20 -8.25 -11.36
C GLU A 132 14.79 -9.27 -10.29
N THR A 133 13.53 -9.23 -9.83
CA THR A 133 13.10 -10.02 -8.67
C THR A 133 11.84 -10.86 -8.89
N GLY A 134 11.09 -10.59 -9.95
CA GLY A 134 9.79 -11.22 -10.19
C GLY A 134 8.64 -10.67 -9.34
N PHE A 135 8.88 -9.70 -8.46
CA PHE A 135 7.84 -9.11 -7.61
C PHE A 135 6.98 -8.10 -8.35
N PHE A 136 5.67 -8.26 -8.25
CA PHE A 136 4.66 -7.24 -8.53
C PHE A 136 4.36 -6.53 -7.21
N CYS A 137 4.59 -5.22 -7.17
CA CYS A 137 4.67 -4.46 -5.94
C CYS A 137 3.34 -3.78 -5.58
N ALA A 138 3.32 -3.14 -4.42
CA ALA A 138 2.24 -2.27 -3.96
C ALA A 138 2.59 -0.80 -4.15
N ASP A 139 1.60 0.03 -4.50
CA ASP A 139 1.71 1.49 -4.45
C ASP A 139 0.49 2.13 -3.80
N GLU A 140 0.62 3.38 -3.33
CA GLU A 140 -0.48 4.17 -2.79
C GLU A 140 -1.13 5.00 -3.91
N MET A 141 -2.43 4.83 -4.10
CA MET A 141 -3.22 5.64 -5.02
C MET A 141 -3.53 6.99 -4.38
N LEU A 142 -2.55 7.91 -4.37
CA LEU A 142 -2.76 9.28 -3.94
C LEU A 142 -3.61 10.05 -4.96
N TYR A 143 -3.32 9.84 -6.24
CA TYR A 143 -4.11 10.36 -7.36
C TYR A 143 -4.67 9.17 -8.15
N PRO A 144 -5.99 9.08 -8.41
CA PRO A 144 -6.56 8.02 -9.25
C PRO A 144 -5.93 7.92 -10.65
N GLU A 145 -5.47 9.05 -11.20
CA GLU A 145 -4.76 9.08 -12.48
C GLU A 145 -3.42 8.36 -12.46
N ASN A 146 -2.67 8.45 -11.35
CA ASN A 146 -1.35 7.84 -11.22
C ASN A 146 -1.38 6.31 -11.32
N TYR A 147 -2.34 5.68 -10.67
CA TYR A 147 -2.53 4.23 -10.75
C TYR A 147 -2.50 3.73 -12.20
N ARG A 148 -3.02 4.50 -13.13
CA ARG A 148 -3.16 4.10 -14.53
C ARG A 148 -1.82 3.96 -15.26
N TYR A 149 -0.80 4.70 -14.86
CA TYR A 149 0.56 4.54 -15.40
C TYR A 149 1.23 3.25 -14.92
N LEU A 150 0.73 2.65 -13.83
CA LEU A 150 1.28 1.48 -13.16
C LEU A 150 0.31 0.28 -13.14
N SER A 151 -0.92 0.39 -13.65
CA SER A 151 -1.98 -0.62 -13.46
C SER A 151 -1.63 -2.02 -13.98
N ASP A 152 -0.71 -2.14 -14.92
CA ASP A 152 -0.18 -3.40 -15.44
C ASP A 152 1.05 -3.93 -14.68
N LEU A 153 1.55 -3.19 -13.69
CA LEU A 153 2.75 -3.51 -12.91
C LEU A 153 2.44 -3.85 -11.44
N LEU A 154 1.29 -3.40 -10.92
CA LEU A 154 0.95 -3.57 -9.51
C LEU A 154 0.20 -4.87 -9.22
N ALA A 155 0.39 -5.40 -8.00
CA ALA A 155 -0.39 -6.51 -7.44
C ALA A 155 -1.26 -6.08 -6.23
N TYR A 156 -1.07 -4.86 -5.73
CA TYR A 156 -1.79 -4.32 -4.59
C TYR A 156 -1.84 -2.80 -4.66
N VAL A 157 -2.95 -2.22 -4.22
CA VAL A 157 -3.13 -0.76 -4.11
C VAL A 157 -3.59 -0.40 -2.72
N ALA A 158 -3.04 0.66 -2.13
CA ALA A 158 -3.57 1.25 -0.92
C ALA A 158 -4.23 2.61 -1.20
N VAL A 159 -5.32 2.89 -0.50
CA VAL A 159 -5.92 4.22 -0.41
C VAL A 159 -5.60 4.80 0.97
N GLY A 160 -4.87 5.91 0.99
CA GLY A 160 -4.37 6.53 2.20
C GLY A 160 -5.47 7.17 3.07
N ALA A 161 -5.13 7.41 4.33
CA ALA A 161 -6.05 7.99 5.32
C ALA A 161 -6.60 9.37 4.94
N CYS A 162 -5.85 10.16 4.17
CA CYS A 162 -6.30 11.47 3.69
C CYS A 162 -7.22 11.37 2.45
N SER A 163 -7.25 10.22 1.78
CA SER A 163 -7.95 10.00 0.50
C SER A 163 -9.17 9.11 0.62
N VAL A 164 -9.29 8.33 1.69
CA VAL A 164 -10.32 7.28 1.85
C VAL A 164 -11.75 7.82 1.81
N GLU A 165 -11.98 9.06 2.21
CA GLU A 165 -13.29 9.70 2.18
C GLU A 165 -13.63 10.32 0.81
N ASN A 166 -12.63 10.47 -0.07
CA ASN A 166 -12.80 11.10 -1.37
C ASN A 166 -13.58 10.18 -2.34
N GLN A 167 -14.63 10.74 -2.95
CA GLN A 167 -15.52 10.00 -3.86
C GLN A 167 -14.79 9.42 -5.07
N GLN A 168 -13.85 10.15 -5.68
CA GLN A 168 -13.12 9.66 -6.86
C GLN A 168 -12.27 8.42 -6.54
N HIS A 169 -11.64 8.36 -5.34
CA HIS A 169 -10.87 7.20 -4.91
C HIS A 169 -11.76 5.96 -4.73
N ARG A 170 -12.94 6.11 -4.12
CA ARG A 170 -13.92 5.03 -3.94
C ARG A 170 -14.39 4.47 -5.28
N LEU A 171 -14.74 5.37 -6.20
CA LEU A 171 -15.20 4.99 -7.55
C LEU A 171 -14.06 4.36 -8.37
N ALA A 172 -12.84 4.92 -8.33
CA ALA A 172 -11.69 4.31 -8.99
C ALA A 172 -11.41 2.91 -8.46
N ALA A 173 -11.42 2.74 -7.12
CA ALA A 173 -11.21 1.44 -6.47
C ALA A 173 -12.21 0.38 -6.91
N SER A 174 -13.48 0.76 -7.18
CA SER A 174 -14.51 -0.16 -7.68
C SER A 174 -14.24 -0.72 -9.08
N GLY A 175 -13.33 -0.12 -9.83
CA GLY A 175 -12.93 -0.53 -11.17
C GLY A 175 -11.54 -1.19 -11.24
N ILE A 176 -10.86 -1.37 -10.10
CA ILE A 176 -9.55 -2.03 -10.01
C ILE A 176 -9.75 -3.54 -9.87
N ASP A 177 -8.93 -4.34 -10.56
CA ASP A 177 -9.02 -5.81 -10.63
C ASP A 177 -8.09 -6.55 -9.66
N ILE A 178 -7.36 -5.82 -8.81
CA ILE A 178 -6.47 -6.35 -7.77
C ILE A 178 -6.91 -5.86 -6.38
N PRO A 179 -6.42 -6.45 -5.27
CA PRO A 179 -6.77 -6.02 -3.93
C PRO A 179 -6.50 -4.53 -3.67
N VAL A 180 -7.48 -3.85 -3.08
CA VAL A 180 -7.39 -2.44 -2.69
C VAL A 180 -7.65 -2.31 -1.20
N GLY A 181 -6.63 -1.88 -0.44
CA GLY A 181 -6.73 -1.62 0.98
C GLY A 181 -7.18 -0.19 1.28
N MET A 182 -8.25 -0.03 2.05
CA MET A 182 -8.76 1.26 2.52
C MET A 182 -8.26 1.53 3.94
N LYS A 183 -7.40 2.54 4.12
CA LYS A 183 -6.96 2.95 5.46
C LYS A 183 -8.08 3.66 6.21
N ASN A 184 -8.22 3.43 7.52
CA ASN A 184 -9.08 4.29 8.32
C ASN A 184 -8.58 5.75 8.27
N PRO A 185 -9.50 6.76 8.32
CA PRO A 185 -9.13 8.18 8.32
C PRO A 185 -8.19 8.53 9.48
N THR A 186 -7.49 9.64 9.35
CA THR A 186 -6.57 10.13 10.39
C THR A 186 -7.24 10.27 11.76
N GLY A 187 -8.52 10.71 11.80
CA GLY A 187 -9.30 10.83 13.02
C GLY A 187 -9.89 9.52 13.58
N GLY A 188 -9.70 8.38 12.91
CA GLY A 188 -10.05 7.06 13.44
C GLY A 188 -11.47 6.56 13.16
N ASP A 189 -12.29 7.27 12.41
CA ASP A 189 -13.66 6.85 12.12
C ASP A 189 -13.68 5.61 11.22
N ILE A 190 -13.93 4.45 11.83
CA ILE A 190 -14.03 3.16 11.14
C ILE A 190 -15.23 3.13 10.18
N SER A 191 -16.31 3.85 10.48
CA SER A 191 -17.50 3.88 9.62
C SER A 191 -17.20 4.49 8.25
N VAL A 192 -16.35 5.51 8.19
CA VAL A 192 -15.87 6.12 6.94
C VAL A 192 -15.09 5.11 6.09
N MET A 193 -14.18 4.36 6.72
CA MET A 193 -13.42 3.29 6.04
C MET A 193 -14.37 2.20 5.48
N LEU A 194 -15.29 1.72 6.30
CA LEU A 194 -16.24 0.68 5.91
C LEU A 194 -17.22 1.16 4.81
N ASN A 195 -17.65 2.42 4.86
CA ASN A 195 -18.43 3.04 3.78
C ASN A 195 -17.64 3.09 2.47
N SER A 196 -16.32 3.33 2.56
CA SER A 196 -15.44 3.35 1.40
C SER A 196 -15.29 1.95 0.78
N ILE A 197 -15.16 0.92 1.63
CA ILE A 197 -15.14 -0.49 1.20
C ILE A 197 -16.48 -0.85 0.55
N THR A 198 -17.60 -0.50 1.19
CA THR A 198 -18.94 -0.73 0.65
C THR A 198 -19.07 -0.12 -0.73
N ALA A 199 -18.72 1.16 -0.89
CA ALA A 199 -18.76 1.84 -2.18
C ALA A 199 -17.88 1.14 -3.23
N ALA A 200 -16.64 0.78 -2.87
CA ALA A 200 -15.73 0.14 -3.81
C ALA A 200 -16.14 -1.28 -4.21
N GLN A 201 -16.89 -2.00 -3.36
CA GLN A 201 -17.42 -3.33 -3.70
C GLN A 201 -18.66 -3.29 -4.62
N HIS A 202 -19.28 -2.12 -4.81
CA HIS A 202 -20.44 -1.96 -5.69
C HIS A 202 -20.08 -1.44 -7.08
N SER A 203 -20.98 -1.72 -8.04
CA SER A 203 -20.92 -1.16 -9.39
C SER A 203 -21.37 0.30 -9.39
N HIS A 204 -20.64 1.15 -10.14
CA HIS A 204 -20.96 2.57 -10.29
C HIS A 204 -20.87 3.02 -11.74
N THR A 205 -21.73 3.97 -12.12
CA THR A 205 -21.55 4.75 -13.35
C THR A 205 -21.04 6.14 -12.97
N PHE A 206 -19.91 6.55 -13.53
CA PHE A 206 -19.24 7.80 -13.16
C PHE A 206 -18.40 8.37 -14.30
N LEU A 207 -18.08 9.67 -14.17
CA LEU A 207 -17.18 10.34 -15.10
C LEU A 207 -15.72 9.97 -14.81
N TYR A 208 -15.06 9.38 -15.80
CA TYR A 208 -13.66 9.02 -15.71
C TYR A 208 -12.92 9.40 -16.99
N ARG A 209 -12.05 10.42 -16.92
CA ARG A 209 -11.25 10.94 -18.05
C ARG A 209 -12.09 11.38 -19.26
N GLY A 210 -13.17 12.05 -19.03
CA GLY A 210 -14.06 12.49 -20.10
C GLY A 210 -14.94 11.39 -20.70
N TRP A 211 -14.95 10.19 -20.10
CA TRP A 211 -15.82 9.09 -20.46
C TRP A 211 -16.86 8.84 -19.38
N GLU A 212 -18.07 8.50 -19.76
CA GLU A 212 -19.01 7.82 -18.91
C GLU A 212 -18.57 6.35 -18.79
N CYS A 213 -18.16 5.93 -17.58
CA CYS A 213 -17.66 4.59 -17.32
C CYS A 213 -18.56 3.87 -16.31
N ARG A 214 -18.64 2.54 -16.44
CA ARG A 214 -19.30 1.68 -15.46
C ARG A 214 -18.30 0.70 -14.89
N SER A 215 -18.10 0.73 -13.56
CA SER A 215 -17.32 -0.28 -12.84
C SER A 215 -18.17 -1.51 -12.52
N LYS A 216 -17.51 -2.60 -12.15
CA LYS A 216 -18.19 -3.86 -11.74
C LYS A 216 -18.28 -4.03 -10.21
N GLY A 217 -17.52 -3.22 -9.47
CA GLY A 217 -17.23 -3.44 -8.06
C GLY A 217 -15.99 -4.31 -7.87
N ASN A 218 -15.26 -4.06 -6.79
CA ASN A 218 -14.04 -4.80 -6.43
C ASN A 218 -14.26 -5.58 -5.12
N PRO A 219 -14.57 -6.89 -5.19
CA PRO A 219 -14.85 -7.70 -4.00
C PRO A 219 -13.62 -7.92 -3.10
N LEU A 220 -12.41 -7.57 -3.55
CA LEU A 220 -11.16 -7.67 -2.79
C LEU A 220 -10.79 -6.37 -2.08
N THR A 221 -11.68 -5.35 -2.11
CA THR A 221 -11.49 -4.14 -1.31
C THR A 221 -11.67 -4.45 0.17
N HIS A 222 -10.70 -4.07 0.99
CA HIS A 222 -10.58 -4.48 2.39
C HIS A 222 -10.06 -3.36 3.31
N ALA A 223 -10.10 -3.59 4.62
CA ALA A 223 -9.69 -2.65 5.64
C ALA A 223 -8.16 -2.62 5.85
N ILE A 224 -7.64 -1.43 6.16
CA ILE A 224 -6.31 -1.25 6.74
C ILE A 224 -6.46 -0.42 8.02
N LEU A 225 -6.17 -1.02 9.19
CA LEU A 225 -6.12 -0.31 10.46
C LEU A 225 -4.72 0.26 10.69
N ARG A 226 -4.64 1.59 10.84
CA ARG A 226 -3.37 2.32 10.98
C ARG A 226 -3.22 3.12 12.28
N GLY A 227 -4.14 2.91 13.25
CA GLY A 227 -4.30 3.79 14.39
C GLY A 227 -4.91 5.13 13.99
N TYR A 228 -5.03 6.05 14.93
CA TYR A 228 -5.62 7.37 14.69
C TYR A 228 -5.00 8.44 15.60
N VAL A 229 -5.28 9.68 15.28
CA VAL A 229 -4.93 10.84 16.09
C VAL A 229 -6.21 11.43 16.64
N ASN A 230 -6.32 11.51 17.96
CA ASN A 230 -7.51 12.06 18.61
C ASN A 230 -7.52 13.59 18.55
N LYS A 231 -8.60 14.20 19.04
CA LYS A 231 -8.78 15.67 19.08
C LYS A 231 -7.74 16.42 19.92
N HIS A 232 -6.97 15.72 20.72
CA HIS A 232 -5.89 16.28 21.54
C HIS A 232 -4.51 16.12 20.89
N GLY A 233 -4.43 15.54 19.68
CA GLY A 233 -3.18 15.30 18.97
C GLY A 233 -2.43 14.06 19.40
N GLU A 234 -3.03 13.17 20.20
CA GLU A 234 -2.43 11.95 20.68
C GLU A 234 -2.62 10.81 19.65
N SER A 235 -1.54 10.09 19.36
CA SER A 235 -1.61 8.87 18.56
C SER A 235 -2.14 7.72 19.39
N LEU A 236 -3.22 7.10 18.93
CA LEU A 236 -3.87 5.96 19.58
C LEU A 236 -3.91 4.77 18.62
N PRO A 237 -3.59 3.56 19.12
CA PRO A 237 -3.67 2.34 18.32
C PRO A 237 -5.12 1.90 18.12
N ASN A 238 -5.34 1.05 17.09
CA ASN A 238 -6.60 0.37 16.84
C ASN A 238 -6.40 -1.07 16.32
N TYR A 239 -5.46 -1.79 16.93
CA TYR A 239 -5.11 -3.18 16.60
C TYR A 239 -5.28 -4.16 17.76
N HIS A 240 -5.74 -3.70 18.94
CA HIS A 240 -5.95 -4.56 20.09
C HIS A 240 -7.11 -5.55 19.85
N TYR A 241 -7.20 -6.56 20.70
CA TYR A 241 -8.21 -7.62 20.56
C TYR A 241 -9.62 -7.05 20.37
N GLU A 242 -10.01 -6.08 21.19
CA GLU A 242 -11.34 -5.45 21.17
C GLU A 242 -11.58 -4.64 19.88
N ASP A 243 -10.54 -3.98 19.34
CA ASP A 243 -10.64 -3.26 18.06
C ASP A 243 -10.88 -4.26 16.90
N LEU A 244 -10.17 -5.39 16.92
CA LEU A 244 -10.28 -6.42 15.91
C LEU A 244 -11.63 -7.13 15.98
N GLU A 245 -12.10 -7.47 17.18
CA GLU A 245 -13.42 -8.06 17.41
C GLU A 245 -14.54 -7.11 16.94
N HIS A 246 -14.45 -5.83 17.31
CA HIS A 246 -15.38 -4.82 16.84
C HIS A 246 -15.43 -4.75 15.31
N LEU A 247 -14.28 -4.81 14.64
CA LEU A 247 -14.23 -4.80 13.18
C LEU A 247 -14.88 -6.06 12.57
N CYS A 248 -14.74 -7.23 13.19
CA CYS A 248 -15.44 -8.44 12.75
C CYS A 248 -16.97 -8.24 12.74
N VAL A 249 -17.52 -7.70 13.85
CA VAL A 249 -18.94 -7.40 13.99
C VAL A 249 -19.42 -6.40 12.93
N GLU A 250 -18.65 -5.34 12.70
CA GLU A 250 -19.00 -4.32 11.71
C GLU A 250 -18.96 -4.83 10.26
N TYR A 251 -18.04 -5.73 9.91
CA TYR A 251 -18.02 -6.39 8.61
C TYR A 251 -19.25 -7.26 8.37
N GLU A 252 -19.62 -8.03 9.38
CA GLU A 252 -20.82 -8.90 9.33
C GLU A 252 -22.10 -8.08 9.20
N ALA A 253 -22.26 -7.04 10.03
CA ALA A 253 -23.42 -6.15 10.02
C ALA A 253 -23.64 -5.50 8.64
N ARG A 254 -22.57 -5.16 7.93
CA ARG A 254 -22.63 -4.57 6.58
C ARG A 254 -22.70 -5.59 5.46
N LYS A 255 -22.57 -6.89 5.75
CA LYS A 255 -22.56 -7.99 4.77
C LYS A 255 -21.54 -7.76 3.64
N LEU A 256 -20.37 -7.26 3.99
CA LEU A 256 -19.30 -7.00 3.04
C LEU A 256 -18.71 -8.30 2.52
N GLN A 257 -18.33 -8.30 1.23
CA GLN A 257 -17.71 -9.46 0.60
C GLN A 257 -16.26 -9.61 1.09
N ASN A 258 -15.79 -10.86 1.23
CA ASN A 258 -14.43 -11.21 1.60
C ASN A 258 -13.89 -10.38 2.77
N PRO A 259 -14.44 -10.51 4.00
CA PRO A 259 -13.93 -9.80 5.16
C PRO A 259 -12.44 -10.00 5.31
N ALA A 260 -11.68 -8.90 5.27
CA ALA A 260 -10.23 -8.95 5.32
C ALA A 260 -9.65 -7.67 5.94
N LEU A 261 -8.56 -7.84 6.66
CA LEU A 261 -7.84 -6.78 7.35
C LEU A 261 -6.35 -6.92 7.13
N ILE A 262 -5.69 -5.82 6.78
CA ILE A 262 -4.25 -5.61 6.92
C ILE A 262 -4.03 -4.67 8.11
N VAL A 263 -3.17 -5.04 9.06
CA VAL A 263 -2.79 -4.14 10.15
C VAL A 263 -1.52 -3.39 9.76
N ASP A 264 -1.64 -2.07 9.65
CA ASP A 264 -0.49 -1.17 9.48
C ASP A 264 0.22 -1.04 10.83
N ALA A 265 1.37 -1.68 10.96
CA ALA A 265 2.11 -1.76 12.22
C ALA A 265 2.88 -0.47 12.56
N ASN A 266 2.94 0.50 11.65
CA ASN A 266 3.56 1.81 11.88
C ASN A 266 2.51 2.90 12.16
N HIS A 267 2.67 4.08 11.61
CA HIS A 267 1.79 5.26 11.73
C HIS A 267 1.35 5.50 13.19
N ALA A 268 0.04 5.70 13.43
CA ALA A 268 -0.44 5.95 14.78
C ALA A 268 -0.52 4.69 15.66
N ASN A 269 -0.55 3.48 15.08
CA ASN A 269 -0.46 2.24 15.83
C ASN A 269 0.84 2.10 16.62
N SER A 270 1.96 2.56 16.09
CA SER A 270 3.25 2.61 16.78
C SER A 270 3.59 3.99 17.35
N GLY A 271 2.77 5.01 17.10
CA GLY A 271 3.15 6.41 17.32
C GLY A 271 4.38 6.82 16.51
N LYS A 272 4.57 6.21 15.32
CA LYS A 272 5.74 6.35 14.43
C LYS A 272 7.06 5.89 15.05
N LYS A 273 7.02 5.05 16.08
CA LYS A 273 8.18 4.38 16.66
C LYS A 273 8.45 3.09 15.87
N TYR A 274 9.30 3.15 14.85
CA TYR A 274 9.53 2.06 13.91
C TYR A 274 9.88 0.72 14.58
N TYR A 275 10.56 0.74 15.71
CA TYR A 275 10.95 -0.47 16.48
C TYR A 275 9.77 -1.19 17.13
N GLU A 276 8.60 -0.54 17.28
CA GLU A 276 7.38 -1.16 17.84
C GLU A 276 6.67 -2.06 16.83
N GLN A 277 6.94 -1.94 15.54
CA GLN A 277 6.25 -2.69 14.50
C GLN A 277 6.31 -4.21 14.72
N SER A 278 7.47 -4.74 15.14
CA SER A 278 7.64 -6.17 15.44
C SER A 278 6.72 -6.64 16.58
N ARG A 279 6.62 -5.87 17.65
CA ARG A 279 5.75 -6.19 18.79
C ARG A 279 4.28 -6.17 18.34
N ILE A 280 3.87 -5.14 17.61
CA ILE A 280 2.49 -4.98 17.14
C ILE A 280 2.05 -6.17 16.29
N CYS A 281 2.89 -6.61 15.34
CA CYS A 281 2.57 -7.78 14.53
C CYS A 281 2.35 -9.04 15.39
N LYS A 282 3.20 -9.26 16.39
CA LYS A 282 3.07 -10.40 17.31
C LYS A 282 1.83 -10.32 18.19
N ASP A 283 1.48 -9.14 18.70
CA ASP A 283 0.27 -8.92 19.49
C ASP A 283 -1.00 -9.24 18.67
N VAL A 284 -1.03 -8.85 17.40
CA VAL A 284 -2.14 -9.16 16.51
C VAL A 284 -2.24 -10.66 16.23
N LEU A 285 -1.12 -11.36 15.96
CA LEU A 285 -1.12 -12.81 15.79
C LEU A 285 -1.53 -13.54 17.07
N HIS A 286 -1.11 -13.04 18.23
CA HIS A 286 -1.57 -13.55 19.51
C HIS A 286 -3.07 -13.41 19.67
N SER A 287 -3.65 -12.26 19.34
CA SER A 287 -5.11 -12.05 19.34
C SER A 287 -5.82 -13.00 18.38
N ALA A 288 -5.28 -13.17 17.16
CA ALA A 288 -5.81 -14.10 16.17
C ALA A 288 -5.78 -15.57 16.64
N ALA A 289 -4.78 -15.97 17.44
CA ALA A 289 -4.72 -17.32 18.00
C ALA A 289 -5.84 -17.59 19.04
N HIS A 290 -6.45 -16.54 19.62
CA HIS A 290 -7.51 -16.66 20.64
C HIS A 290 -8.93 -16.47 20.08
N SER A 291 -9.08 -16.04 18.83
CA SER A 291 -10.41 -15.86 18.18
C SER A 291 -10.37 -16.33 16.72
N PRO A 292 -11.17 -17.35 16.37
CA PRO A 292 -11.30 -17.82 14.99
C PRO A 292 -11.80 -16.71 14.04
N GLU A 293 -12.63 -15.79 14.52
CA GLU A 293 -13.17 -14.68 13.75
C GLU A 293 -12.06 -13.70 13.40
N ILE A 294 -11.23 -13.32 14.39
CA ILE A 294 -10.06 -12.45 14.19
C ILE A 294 -9.05 -13.14 13.27
N LYS A 295 -8.78 -14.45 13.48
CA LYS A 295 -7.89 -15.22 12.62
C LYS A 295 -8.36 -15.22 11.17
N LYS A 296 -9.66 -15.37 10.94
CA LYS A 296 -10.26 -15.32 9.59
C LYS A 296 -10.18 -13.92 8.98
N LEU A 297 -10.33 -12.87 9.79
CA LEU A 297 -10.33 -11.48 9.34
C LEU A 297 -8.92 -10.99 8.99
N VAL A 298 -7.93 -11.21 9.86
CA VAL A 298 -6.56 -10.74 9.69
C VAL A 298 -5.87 -11.51 8.56
N LYS A 299 -5.53 -10.79 7.48
CA LYS A 299 -4.82 -11.36 6.32
C LYS A 299 -3.34 -11.02 6.31
N GLY A 300 -2.90 -10.08 7.15
CA GLY A 300 -1.50 -9.72 7.19
C GLY A 300 -1.21 -8.33 7.73
N PHE A 301 -0.02 -7.86 7.38
CA PHE A 301 0.53 -6.62 7.91
C PHE A 301 1.04 -5.69 6.81
N MET A 302 1.02 -4.39 7.13
CA MET A 302 1.75 -3.37 6.40
C MET A 302 2.87 -2.85 7.29
N ILE A 303 4.12 -2.94 6.80
CA ILE A 303 5.33 -2.66 7.58
C ILE A 303 6.17 -1.63 6.85
N GLU A 304 6.53 -0.55 7.51
CA GLU A 304 7.48 0.43 6.99
C GLU A 304 8.90 0.01 7.34
N SER A 305 9.64 -0.44 6.34
CA SER A 305 10.97 -0.99 6.44
C SER A 305 11.86 -0.53 5.28
N TYR A 306 13.13 -0.33 5.55
CA TYR A 306 14.14 -0.02 4.54
C TYR A 306 15.47 -0.69 4.88
N ILE A 307 16.58 -0.24 4.29
CA ILE A 307 17.91 -0.83 4.54
C ILE A 307 18.41 -0.42 5.93
N GLU A 308 18.31 0.89 6.25
CA GLU A 308 18.77 1.46 7.51
C GLU A 308 17.62 1.85 8.44
N ASP A 309 17.87 1.75 9.75
CA ASP A 309 16.90 2.13 10.78
C ASP A 309 16.59 3.63 10.80
N GLY A 310 15.32 3.95 11.04
CA GLY A 310 14.86 5.30 11.32
C GLY A 310 14.66 6.14 10.07
N SER A 311 14.93 7.44 10.17
CA SER A 311 14.79 8.40 9.07
C SER A 311 15.87 9.45 9.10
N GLN A 312 16.01 10.17 8.00
CA GLN A 312 16.93 11.29 7.82
C GLN A 312 16.22 12.48 7.19
N LYS A 313 16.79 13.66 7.30
CA LYS A 313 16.25 14.88 6.68
C LYS A 313 16.78 15.12 5.26
N THR A 314 17.93 14.58 4.97
CA THR A 314 18.67 14.66 3.70
C THR A 314 18.77 13.27 3.10
N CYS A 315 19.29 13.12 1.87
CA CYS A 315 19.46 11.81 1.22
C CYS A 315 20.89 11.26 1.35
N ASP A 316 21.62 11.60 2.41
CA ASP A 316 23.05 11.32 2.54
C ASP A 316 23.34 9.85 2.89
N ILE A 317 22.46 9.21 3.67
CA ILE A 317 22.63 7.82 4.08
C ILE A 317 21.86 6.93 3.12
N TYR A 318 22.56 6.04 2.43
CA TYR A 318 21.98 5.05 1.51
C TYR A 318 20.96 4.16 2.22
N GLY A 319 19.78 4.00 1.62
CA GLY A 319 18.73 3.12 2.15
C GLY A 319 18.12 3.55 3.48
N LYS A 320 18.25 4.82 3.87
CA LYS A 320 17.59 5.39 5.04
C LYS A 320 16.44 6.29 4.62
N SER A 321 15.25 6.08 5.19
CA SER A 321 14.04 6.82 4.82
C SER A 321 14.21 8.35 4.96
N ILE A 322 13.73 9.10 3.98
CA ILE A 322 13.64 10.56 4.01
C ILE A 322 12.26 11.07 4.44
N THR A 323 11.40 10.17 4.85
CA THR A 323 10.03 10.45 5.31
C THR A 323 9.81 9.87 6.71
N ASP A 324 8.80 9.01 6.93
CA ASP A 324 8.59 8.43 8.25
C ASP A 324 9.68 7.37 8.58
N PRO A 325 10.05 7.20 9.86
CA PRO A 325 11.08 6.25 10.27
C PRO A 325 10.71 4.80 9.93
N CYS A 326 11.66 4.06 9.36
CA CYS A 326 11.53 2.68 8.92
C CYS A 326 12.35 1.70 9.78
N LEU A 327 11.91 0.46 9.83
CA LEU A 327 12.64 -0.65 10.40
C LEU A 327 13.81 -1.02 9.46
N GLY A 328 15.02 -1.15 9.98
CA GLY A 328 16.20 -1.54 9.20
C GLY A 328 16.18 -3.01 8.79
N TRP A 329 17.03 -3.37 7.81
CA TRP A 329 17.02 -4.68 7.16
C TRP A 329 17.18 -5.85 8.13
N GLU A 330 18.18 -5.84 9.00
CA GLU A 330 18.45 -6.96 9.90
C GLU A 330 17.26 -7.31 10.80
N LYS A 331 16.57 -6.26 11.29
CA LYS A 331 15.36 -6.43 12.09
C LYS A 331 14.17 -6.90 11.25
N THR A 332 14.11 -6.44 10.01
CA THR A 332 13.08 -6.82 9.05
C THR A 332 13.16 -8.29 8.68
N GLU A 333 14.35 -8.76 8.28
CA GLU A 333 14.57 -10.16 7.94
C GLU A 333 14.21 -11.09 9.11
N ARG A 334 14.68 -10.75 10.31
CA ARG A 334 14.33 -11.49 11.52
C ARG A 334 12.82 -11.50 11.77
N LEU A 335 12.15 -10.35 11.63
CA LEU A 335 10.71 -10.26 11.83
C LEU A 335 9.94 -11.15 10.85
N ILE A 336 10.34 -11.19 9.57
CA ILE A 336 9.67 -12.03 8.57
C ILE A 336 9.75 -13.51 8.96
N TYR A 337 10.91 -14.00 9.40
CA TYR A 337 11.04 -15.39 9.87
C TYR A 337 10.22 -15.65 11.14
N GLU A 338 10.25 -14.74 12.13
CA GLU A 338 9.43 -14.86 13.33
C GLU A 338 7.92 -14.92 13.01
N LEU A 339 7.46 -14.13 12.04
CA LEU A 339 6.05 -14.16 11.59
C LEU A 339 5.73 -15.47 10.84
N ALA A 340 6.66 -16.01 10.07
CA ALA A 340 6.49 -17.30 9.42
C ALA A 340 6.40 -18.45 10.43
N ASP A 341 7.11 -18.37 11.54
CA ASP A 341 7.05 -19.38 12.62
C ASP A 341 5.74 -19.31 13.41
N LEU A 342 5.11 -18.13 13.47
CA LEU A 342 3.86 -17.88 14.20
C LEU A 342 2.58 -18.05 13.38
N SER A 343 2.67 -18.12 12.04
CA SER A 343 1.52 -18.22 11.12
C SER A 343 1.12 -19.65 10.79
#